data_045f14a9f9e146715377f8ccd4453d9b
#
_entry.id   045f14a9f9e146715377f8ccd4453d9b
#
_cell.length_a   1.000
_cell.length_b   1.000
_cell.length_c   1.000
_cell.angle_alpha   90.00
_cell.angle_beta   90.00
_cell.angle_gamma   90.00
#
_symmetry.space_group_name_H-M   'P 1'
#
loop_
_entity.id
_entity.type
_entity.pdbx_description
1 polymer ?
#
loop_
_entity_poly.entity_id
_entity_poly.type
_entity_poly.pdbx_seq_one_letter_code
_entity_poly.pdbx_strand_id
1 'polypeptide(L)'
;MRRIKVKISYATAVIMGIKKGKLNFEMPTAYLMIGEKCIYNCSFCAQAREAQSDKNHLSRITWPEISYDEFIKSFNPEKFKRICLQVVSSKDYDKELDKILEFLKDKDILISVSIRPKNEQEVERLFEKYNIDNMGISIDVPEKSLFEKIRGTKYNKYMEILINSSKKFLHKITTHVIVGLGETDLDIVKFILGMKKNYISVSLFAFTPIEGTKYENLEKPSLERYRKIQYAKDIIDNNEVKIEEFKFDNKGNLKELPSYHVNKEEAIKTSGCTWCTRPYYNDSPNKTFYNIPKVRTFKEG
;
A
#
# COMPACT_ATOMS: atom_id res chain seq x y z
N MET A 1 16.84 -25.17 -12.72
CA MET A 1 15.87 -24.38 -11.90
C MET A 1 16.24 -22.90 -12.00
N ARG A 2 15.28 -22.03 -12.32
CA ARG A 2 15.51 -20.57 -12.33
C ARG A 2 15.80 -20.14 -10.89
N ARG A 3 16.90 -19.38 -10.67
CA ARG A 3 17.22 -18.83 -9.35
C ARG A 3 16.16 -17.77 -9.03
N ILE A 4 15.45 -17.93 -7.92
CA ILE A 4 14.49 -16.94 -7.45
C ILE A 4 15.26 -15.70 -7.02
N LYS A 5 14.80 -14.56 -7.50
CA LYS A 5 15.30 -13.24 -7.14
C LYS A 5 14.22 -12.49 -6.38
N VAL A 6 14.62 -11.67 -5.44
CA VAL A 6 13.74 -10.78 -4.70
C VAL A 6 14.30 -9.36 -4.77
N LYS A 7 13.43 -8.39 -4.73
CA LYS A 7 13.84 -6.99 -4.62
C LYS A 7 13.52 -6.49 -3.22
N ILE A 8 14.43 -5.78 -2.61
CA ILE A 8 14.25 -5.23 -1.27
C ILE A 8 14.33 -3.71 -1.34
N SER A 9 13.53 -2.98 -0.55
CA SER A 9 13.66 -1.52 -0.54
C SER A 9 15.08 -1.12 -0.12
N TYR A 10 15.57 0.01 -0.64
CA TYR A 10 16.94 0.47 -0.33
C TYR A 10 17.18 0.55 1.18
N ALA A 11 16.21 1.08 1.94
CA ALA A 11 16.32 1.16 3.41
C ALA A 11 16.40 -0.24 4.06
N THR A 12 15.62 -1.21 3.58
CA THR A 12 15.72 -2.61 4.03
C THR A 12 17.12 -3.17 3.73
N ALA A 13 17.68 -2.90 2.54
CA ALA A 13 19.01 -3.34 2.15
C ALA A 13 20.12 -2.75 3.06
N VAL A 14 19.95 -1.49 3.50
CA VAL A 14 20.88 -0.86 4.45
C VAL A 14 20.82 -1.53 5.82
N ILE A 15 19.62 -1.79 6.36
CA ILE A 15 19.45 -2.45 7.68
C ILE A 15 19.99 -3.90 7.65
N MET A 16 19.79 -4.60 6.53
CA MET A 16 20.32 -5.95 6.33
C MET A 16 21.85 -5.98 6.13
N GLY A 17 22.51 -4.81 5.96
CA GLY A 17 23.94 -4.73 5.71
C GLY A 17 24.36 -5.03 4.27
N ILE A 18 23.40 -5.15 3.33
CA ILE A 18 23.66 -5.42 1.90
C ILE A 18 24.08 -4.14 1.15
N LYS A 19 23.59 -2.98 1.60
CA LYS A 19 23.97 -1.67 1.04
C LYS A 19 24.46 -0.75 2.14
N LYS A 20 25.41 0.13 1.77
CA LYS A 20 25.86 1.22 2.64
C LYS A 20 24.88 2.40 2.51
N GLY A 21 24.55 3.05 3.63
CA GLY A 21 23.68 4.23 3.63
C GLY A 21 23.36 4.70 5.04
N LYS A 22 22.83 5.92 5.14
CA LYS A 22 22.32 6.51 6.38
C LYS A 22 20.79 6.61 6.26
N LEU A 23 20.06 6.18 7.28
CA LEU A 23 18.62 6.30 7.36
C LEU A 23 18.27 7.44 8.32
N ASN A 24 17.37 8.30 7.88
CA ASN A 24 16.89 9.44 8.67
C ASN A 24 15.56 9.13 9.41
N PHE A 25 15.02 7.92 9.25
CA PHE A 25 13.81 7.44 9.89
C PHE A 25 14.04 6.02 10.39
N GLU A 26 13.36 5.69 11.47
CA GLU A 26 13.25 4.29 11.88
C GLU A 26 12.47 3.50 10.83
N MET A 27 12.94 2.30 10.55
CA MET A 27 12.38 1.40 9.55
C MET A 27 12.01 0.06 10.21
N PRO A 28 10.94 0.02 11.02
CA PRO A 28 10.53 -1.20 11.72
C PRO A 28 9.95 -2.25 10.76
N THR A 29 9.68 -1.89 9.51
CA THR A 29 9.16 -2.80 8.48
C THR A 29 10.22 -3.05 7.41
N ALA A 30 10.56 -4.33 7.20
CA ALA A 30 11.28 -4.78 6.02
C ALA A 30 10.33 -4.83 4.82
N TYR A 31 10.72 -4.26 3.68
CA TYR A 31 9.90 -4.26 2.47
C TYR A 31 10.57 -5.08 1.37
N LEU A 32 9.87 -6.13 0.93
CA LEU A 32 10.25 -6.99 -0.19
C LEU A 32 9.27 -6.84 -1.34
N MET A 33 9.78 -6.88 -2.57
CA MET A 33 8.98 -6.98 -3.79
C MET A 33 9.26 -8.32 -4.45
N ILE A 34 8.19 -9.07 -4.74
CA ILE A 34 8.21 -10.44 -5.27
C ILE A 34 7.57 -10.41 -6.64
N GLY A 35 8.11 -11.16 -7.58
CA GLY A 35 7.65 -11.19 -8.96
C GLY A 35 8.43 -10.22 -9.86
N GLU A 36 8.62 -10.59 -11.14
CA GLU A 36 9.48 -9.84 -12.04
C GLU A 36 8.70 -8.89 -12.96
N LYS A 37 7.73 -9.42 -13.72
CA LYS A 37 6.99 -8.67 -14.74
C LYS A 37 5.49 -8.83 -14.53
N CYS A 38 4.81 -7.74 -14.24
CA CYS A 38 3.37 -7.73 -14.04
C CYS A 38 2.63 -8.13 -15.33
N ILE A 39 1.58 -8.94 -15.19
CA ILE A 39 0.67 -9.27 -16.28
C ILE A 39 -0.35 -8.16 -16.56
N TYR A 40 -0.56 -7.26 -15.60
CA TYR A 40 -1.49 -6.15 -15.70
C TYR A 40 -0.82 -4.88 -16.24
N ASN A 41 -1.64 -3.94 -16.70
CA ASN A 41 -1.19 -2.71 -17.34
C ASN A 41 -1.79 -1.46 -16.72
N CYS A 42 -1.69 -1.34 -15.37
CA CYS A 42 -2.18 -0.18 -14.64
C CYS A 42 -1.47 1.09 -15.07
N SER A 43 -2.22 2.14 -15.45
CA SER A 43 -1.67 3.33 -16.11
C SER A 43 -0.64 4.11 -15.29
N PHE A 44 -0.68 4.00 -13.96
CA PHE A 44 0.20 4.73 -13.03
C PHE A 44 1.43 3.92 -12.56
N CYS A 45 1.48 2.61 -12.88
CA CYS A 45 2.37 1.71 -12.15
C CYS A 45 3.69 1.46 -12.90
N ALA A 46 4.82 1.69 -12.24
CA ALA A 46 6.15 1.36 -12.77
C ALA A 46 6.32 -0.11 -13.12
N GLN A 47 5.60 -1.01 -12.44
CA GLN A 47 5.63 -2.45 -12.69
C GLN A 47 4.65 -2.90 -13.79
N ALA A 48 3.86 -1.99 -14.39
CA ALA A 48 2.91 -2.33 -15.44
C ALA A 48 3.59 -3.02 -16.64
N ARG A 49 2.83 -3.88 -17.31
CA ARG A 49 3.35 -4.72 -18.43
C ARG A 49 4.02 -3.90 -19.53
N GLU A 50 3.43 -2.77 -19.88
CA GLU A 50 3.89 -1.91 -20.99
C GLU A 50 4.70 -0.70 -20.52
N ALA A 51 4.86 -0.50 -19.20
CA ALA A 51 5.65 0.60 -18.68
C ALA A 51 7.13 0.45 -19.08
N GLN A 52 7.72 1.55 -19.56
CA GLN A 52 9.14 1.66 -19.91
C GLN A 52 10.01 2.08 -18.72
N SER A 53 9.40 2.27 -17.56
CA SER A 53 10.07 2.63 -16.31
C SER A 53 11.05 1.55 -15.83
N ASP A 54 12.05 1.96 -15.05
CA ASP A 54 12.97 1.02 -14.40
C ASP A 54 12.21 0.09 -13.44
N LYS A 55 12.29 -1.21 -13.69
CA LYS A 55 11.62 -2.24 -12.88
C LYS A 55 12.22 -2.42 -11.48
N ASN A 56 13.32 -1.74 -11.17
CA ASN A 56 13.86 -1.65 -9.83
C ASN A 56 13.23 -0.51 -9.02
N HIS A 57 12.16 0.11 -9.51
CA HIS A 57 11.40 1.12 -8.78
C HIS A 57 9.99 0.64 -8.46
N LEU A 58 9.53 0.97 -7.27
CA LEU A 58 8.13 0.98 -6.91
C LEU A 58 7.81 2.35 -6.31
N SER A 59 6.93 3.12 -6.98
CA SER A 59 6.85 4.56 -6.79
C SER A 59 8.25 5.20 -6.94
N ARG A 60 8.68 6.03 -6.02
CA ARG A 60 9.99 6.71 -6.07
C ARG A 60 11.14 5.91 -5.43
N ILE A 61 10.81 4.79 -4.79
CA ILE A 61 11.79 4.00 -4.04
C ILE A 61 12.51 3.02 -4.97
N THR A 62 13.83 3.00 -4.87
CA THR A 62 14.67 1.99 -5.53
C THR A 62 14.66 0.69 -4.73
N TRP A 63 14.54 -0.41 -5.43
CA TRP A 63 14.49 -1.76 -4.90
C TRP A 63 15.60 -2.61 -5.50
N PRO A 64 16.81 -2.60 -4.93
CA PRO A 64 17.89 -3.46 -5.39
C PRO A 64 17.48 -4.93 -5.39
N GLU A 65 17.85 -5.61 -6.46
CA GLU A 65 17.63 -7.04 -6.64
C GLU A 65 18.73 -7.84 -5.95
N ILE A 66 18.35 -8.88 -5.23
CA ILE A 66 19.24 -9.86 -4.60
C ILE A 66 18.75 -11.27 -4.86
N SER A 67 19.63 -12.27 -4.71
CA SER A 67 19.21 -13.66 -4.79
C SER A 67 18.40 -14.08 -3.55
N TYR A 68 17.54 -15.06 -3.69
CA TYR A 68 16.84 -15.66 -2.56
C TYR A 68 17.81 -16.15 -1.47
N ASP A 69 18.93 -16.77 -1.86
CA ASP A 69 19.93 -17.30 -0.92
C ASP A 69 20.62 -16.16 -0.13
N GLU A 70 20.89 -15.03 -0.78
CA GLU A 70 21.39 -13.84 -0.12
C GLU A 70 20.38 -13.24 0.84
N PHE A 71 19.09 -13.21 0.45
CA PHE A 71 18.01 -12.76 1.32
C PHE A 71 17.95 -13.59 2.60
N ILE A 72 17.84 -14.93 2.51
CA ILE A 72 17.70 -15.80 3.69
C ILE A 72 18.93 -15.75 4.58
N LYS A 73 20.13 -15.59 4.01
CA LYS A 73 21.38 -15.49 4.76
C LYS A 73 21.51 -14.18 5.54
N SER A 74 20.98 -13.08 4.96
CA SER A 74 21.17 -11.73 5.52
C SER A 74 19.97 -11.24 6.33
N PHE A 75 18.81 -11.89 6.23
CA PHE A 75 17.61 -11.49 6.93
C PHE A 75 17.64 -11.91 8.40
N ASN A 76 17.69 -10.91 9.29
CA ASN A 76 17.51 -11.10 10.73
C ASN A 76 16.17 -10.50 11.16
N PRO A 77 15.17 -11.32 11.60
CA PRO A 77 13.86 -10.85 12.02
C PRO A 77 13.90 -9.90 13.21
N GLU A 78 14.87 -10.03 14.13
CA GLU A 78 15.01 -9.17 15.31
C GLU A 78 15.24 -7.68 14.97
N LYS A 79 15.76 -7.39 13.76
CA LYS A 79 15.94 -6.02 13.27
C LYS A 79 14.65 -5.35 12.81
N PHE A 80 13.53 -6.09 12.76
CA PHE A 80 12.27 -5.61 12.24
C PHE A 80 11.11 -6.03 13.13
N LYS A 81 10.03 -5.25 13.11
CA LYS A 81 8.74 -5.62 13.73
C LYS A 81 7.78 -6.27 12.73
N ARG A 82 7.99 -6.01 11.44
CA ARG A 82 7.15 -6.49 10.35
C ARG A 82 7.98 -6.72 9.08
N ILE A 83 7.54 -7.68 8.29
CA ILE A 83 7.94 -7.80 6.89
C ILE A 83 6.71 -7.57 6.00
N CYS A 84 6.86 -6.74 4.97
CA CYS A 84 5.80 -6.42 4.02
C CYS A 84 6.20 -6.92 2.62
N LEU A 85 5.44 -7.87 2.10
CA LEU A 85 5.65 -8.49 0.80
C LEU A 85 4.78 -7.78 -0.23
N GLN A 86 5.41 -7.03 -1.14
CA GLN A 86 4.75 -6.35 -2.27
C GLN A 86 4.75 -7.30 -3.47
N VAL A 87 3.61 -7.88 -3.80
CA VAL A 87 3.51 -8.90 -4.85
C VAL A 87 3.24 -8.25 -6.19
N VAL A 88 4.20 -8.33 -7.09
CA VAL A 88 4.00 -8.02 -8.52
C VAL A 88 3.31 -9.24 -9.14
N SER A 89 2.13 -9.04 -9.73
CA SER A 89 1.34 -10.12 -10.35
C SER A 89 2.02 -10.63 -11.63
N SER A 90 3.15 -11.32 -11.47
CA SER A 90 3.85 -12.05 -12.54
C SER A 90 3.20 -13.42 -12.77
N LYS A 91 3.62 -14.14 -13.82
CA LYS A 91 3.01 -15.44 -14.15
C LYS A 91 3.16 -16.48 -13.03
N ASP A 92 4.30 -16.51 -12.36
CA ASP A 92 4.66 -17.51 -11.35
C ASP A 92 4.85 -16.90 -9.94
N TYR A 93 4.24 -15.74 -9.66
CA TYR A 93 4.43 -15.05 -8.37
C TYR A 93 4.00 -15.91 -7.17
N ASP A 94 3.02 -16.77 -7.34
CA ASP A 94 2.50 -17.65 -6.29
C ASP A 94 3.58 -18.59 -5.73
N LYS A 95 4.39 -19.22 -6.62
CA LYS A 95 5.51 -20.07 -6.22
C LYS A 95 6.62 -19.31 -5.49
N GLU A 96 6.91 -18.08 -5.96
CA GLU A 96 7.92 -17.23 -5.35
C GLU A 96 7.44 -16.73 -3.99
N LEU A 97 6.17 -16.32 -3.89
CA LEU A 97 5.53 -15.90 -2.63
C LEU A 97 5.50 -17.05 -1.62
N ASP A 98 5.04 -18.22 -2.03
CA ASP A 98 5.00 -19.42 -1.15
C ASP A 98 6.39 -19.75 -0.60
N LYS A 99 7.45 -19.66 -1.41
CA LYS A 99 8.82 -19.92 -0.96
C LYS A 99 9.30 -18.93 0.10
N ILE A 100 8.96 -17.64 -0.07
CA ILE A 100 9.29 -16.61 0.93
C ILE A 100 8.47 -16.82 2.21
N LEU A 101 7.17 -17.08 2.08
CA LEU A 101 6.29 -17.30 3.23
C LEU A 101 6.67 -18.56 4.01
N GLU A 102 7.09 -19.63 3.33
CA GLU A 102 7.60 -20.85 3.99
C GLU A 102 8.88 -20.57 4.80
N PHE A 103 9.79 -19.74 4.29
CA PHE A 103 10.97 -19.29 5.04
C PHE A 103 10.61 -18.44 6.27
N LEU A 104 9.53 -17.66 6.20
CA LEU A 104 9.09 -16.77 7.27
C LEU A 104 8.20 -17.45 8.32
N LYS A 105 7.64 -18.60 8.01
CA LYS A 105 6.58 -19.29 8.76
C LYS A 105 6.88 -19.44 10.26
N ASP A 106 8.12 -19.82 10.60
CA ASP A 106 8.55 -20.10 11.97
C ASP A 106 9.34 -18.93 12.60
N LYS A 107 9.27 -17.74 12.01
CA LYS A 107 9.98 -16.56 12.51
C LYS A 107 9.03 -15.68 13.31
N ASP A 108 9.51 -15.17 14.44
CA ASP A 108 8.77 -14.19 15.25
C ASP A 108 8.81 -12.81 14.58
N ILE A 109 7.95 -12.63 13.59
CA ILE A 109 7.79 -11.38 12.86
C ILE A 109 6.37 -11.27 12.28
N LEU A 110 5.76 -10.09 12.36
CA LEU A 110 4.48 -9.83 11.71
C LEU A 110 4.65 -9.84 10.19
N ILE A 111 3.78 -10.57 9.49
CA ILE A 111 3.83 -10.69 8.02
C ILE A 111 2.64 -9.95 7.42
N SER A 112 2.90 -9.01 6.51
CA SER A 112 1.87 -8.43 5.65
C SER A 112 2.15 -8.73 4.18
N VAL A 113 1.07 -8.99 3.43
CA VAL A 113 1.12 -9.27 1.99
C VAL A 113 0.27 -8.26 1.26
N SER A 114 0.87 -7.48 0.36
CA SER A 114 0.13 -6.59 -0.55
C SER A 114 0.05 -7.27 -1.90
N ILE A 115 -1.16 -7.64 -2.30
CA ILE A 115 -1.39 -8.51 -3.46
C ILE A 115 -2.62 -8.07 -4.24
N ARG A 116 -2.66 -8.39 -5.50
CA ARG A 116 -3.85 -8.41 -6.35
C ARG A 116 -4.26 -9.87 -6.55
N PRO A 117 -5.12 -10.44 -5.69
CA PRO A 117 -5.43 -11.85 -5.70
C PRO A 117 -6.19 -12.24 -6.97
N LYS A 118 -6.05 -13.47 -7.40
CA LYS A 118 -6.76 -14.06 -8.55
C LYS A 118 -8.25 -14.24 -8.23
N ASN A 119 -8.53 -14.67 -7.00
CA ASN A 119 -9.86 -14.98 -6.45
C ASN A 119 -9.81 -15.05 -4.91
N GLU A 120 -10.94 -15.32 -4.28
CA GLU A 120 -11.09 -15.46 -2.82
C GLU A 120 -10.34 -16.69 -2.28
N GLN A 121 -10.32 -17.79 -3.02
CA GLN A 121 -9.64 -19.03 -2.63
C GLN A 121 -8.13 -18.81 -2.45
N GLU A 122 -7.52 -17.94 -3.22
CA GLU A 122 -6.11 -17.59 -3.03
C GLU A 122 -5.88 -16.84 -1.71
N VAL A 123 -6.78 -15.92 -1.35
CA VAL A 123 -6.72 -15.21 -0.06
C VAL A 123 -6.86 -16.20 1.10
N GLU A 124 -7.85 -17.10 1.03
CA GLU A 124 -8.10 -18.13 2.03
C GLU A 124 -6.88 -19.04 2.20
N ARG A 125 -6.38 -19.60 1.10
CA ARG A 125 -5.20 -20.45 1.12
C ARG A 125 -4.01 -19.80 1.81
N LEU A 126 -3.77 -18.53 1.52
CA LEU A 126 -2.63 -17.80 2.09
C LEU A 126 -2.77 -17.61 3.60
N PHE A 127 -3.97 -17.26 4.10
CA PHE A 127 -4.22 -17.13 5.53
C PHE A 127 -4.24 -18.46 6.27
N GLU A 128 -4.74 -19.51 5.65
CA GLU A 128 -4.83 -20.85 6.26
C GLU A 128 -3.45 -21.52 6.34
N LYS A 129 -2.61 -21.29 5.33
CA LYS A 129 -1.29 -21.95 5.25
C LYS A 129 -0.20 -21.20 6.00
N TYR A 130 -0.31 -19.87 6.10
CA TYR A 130 0.76 -19.03 6.64
C TYR A 130 0.22 -18.08 7.72
N ASN A 131 1.08 -17.74 8.68
CA ASN A 131 0.76 -16.81 9.75
C ASN A 131 0.80 -15.34 9.23
N ILE A 132 -0.11 -15.01 8.31
CA ILE A 132 -0.24 -13.65 7.77
C ILE A 132 -1.05 -12.80 8.77
N ASP A 133 -0.46 -11.70 9.22
CA ASP A 133 -1.10 -10.73 10.11
C ASP A 133 -2.05 -9.80 9.34
N ASN A 134 -1.66 -9.36 8.15
CA ASN A 134 -2.45 -8.42 7.35
C ASN A 134 -2.29 -8.67 5.84
N MET A 135 -3.39 -8.53 5.10
CA MET A 135 -3.36 -8.57 3.63
C MET A 135 -3.92 -7.30 3.03
N GLY A 136 -3.14 -6.63 2.20
CA GLY A 136 -3.55 -5.49 1.40
C GLY A 136 -4.05 -5.92 0.03
N ILE A 137 -5.36 -5.76 -0.23
CA ILE A 137 -5.98 -5.98 -1.55
C ILE A 137 -6.25 -4.61 -2.16
N SER A 138 -5.35 -4.16 -3.05
CA SER A 138 -5.34 -2.77 -3.53
C SER A 138 -6.44 -2.51 -4.55
N ILE A 139 -7.35 -1.60 -4.23
CA ILE A 139 -8.31 -1.02 -5.18
C ILE A 139 -7.65 0.16 -5.93
N ASP A 140 -6.90 1.00 -5.24
CA ASP A 140 -6.19 2.18 -5.73
C ASP A 140 -7.10 3.30 -6.27
N VAL A 141 -8.17 2.97 -7.00
CA VAL A 141 -9.10 3.91 -7.64
C VAL A 141 -10.52 3.63 -7.14
N PRO A 142 -11.13 4.50 -6.32
CA PRO A 142 -12.42 4.23 -5.68
C PRO A 142 -13.62 4.31 -6.64
N GLU A 143 -13.52 5.06 -7.75
CA GLU A 143 -14.59 5.20 -8.74
C GLU A 143 -14.51 4.06 -9.77
N LYS A 144 -15.66 3.42 -10.05
CA LYS A 144 -15.75 2.20 -10.85
C LYS A 144 -15.24 2.37 -12.29
N SER A 145 -15.68 3.41 -12.99
CA SER A 145 -15.32 3.56 -14.41
C SER A 145 -13.84 3.93 -14.57
N LEU A 146 -13.32 4.78 -13.69
CA LEU A 146 -11.89 5.10 -13.61
C LEU A 146 -11.05 3.87 -13.26
N PHE A 147 -11.49 3.07 -12.30
CA PHE A 147 -10.81 1.82 -11.95
C PHE A 147 -10.69 0.90 -13.18
N GLU A 148 -11.80 0.67 -13.88
CA GLU A 148 -11.81 -0.21 -15.05
C GLU A 148 -10.90 0.33 -16.18
N LYS A 149 -10.91 1.65 -16.41
CA LYS A 149 -10.04 2.34 -17.36
C LYS A 149 -8.56 2.26 -16.97
N ILE A 150 -8.24 2.55 -15.71
CA ILE A 150 -6.87 2.72 -15.22
C ILE A 150 -6.21 1.36 -14.93
N ARG A 151 -6.96 0.43 -14.33
CA ARG A 151 -6.44 -0.88 -13.92
C ARG A 151 -6.70 -2.01 -14.92
N GLY A 152 -7.52 -1.74 -15.95
CA GLY A 152 -7.79 -2.67 -17.05
C GLY A 152 -8.48 -3.96 -16.63
N THR A 153 -9.41 -3.88 -15.64
CA THR A 153 -10.11 -5.05 -15.10
C THR A 153 -11.46 -4.65 -14.47
N LYS A 154 -12.31 -5.64 -14.17
CA LYS A 154 -13.64 -5.41 -13.60
C LYS A 154 -13.58 -5.00 -12.14
N TYR A 155 -14.13 -3.81 -11.81
CA TYR A 155 -14.20 -3.25 -10.47
C TYR A 155 -14.94 -4.18 -9.50
N ASN A 156 -16.14 -4.61 -9.87
CA ASN A 156 -17.00 -5.40 -9.00
C ASN A 156 -16.31 -6.70 -8.54
N LYS A 157 -15.57 -7.38 -9.44
CA LYS A 157 -14.81 -8.59 -9.07
C LYS A 157 -13.88 -8.36 -7.88
N TYR A 158 -13.11 -7.26 -7.91
CA TYR A 158 -12.14 -6.99 -6.84
C TYR A 158 -12.79 -6.45 -5.58
N MET A 159 -13.91 -5.74 -5.72
CA MET A 159 -14.72 -5.33 -4.57
C MET A 159 -15.34 -6.53 -3.85
N GLU A 160 -15.85 -7.51 -4.59
CA GLU A 160 -16.37 -8.78 -4.03
C GLU A 160 -15.26 -9.52 -3.27
N ILE A 161 -14.10 -9.73 -3.89
CA ILE A 161 -12.96 -10.38 -3.23
C ILE A 161 -12.58 -9.62 -1.95
N LEU A 162 -12.48 -8.29 -2.01
CA LEU A 162 -12.10 -7.45 -0.87
C LEU A 162 -13.10 -7.58 0.28
N ILE A 163 -14.40 -7.43 0.00
CA ILE A 163 -15.47 -7.47 1.01
C ILE A 163 -15.65 -8.88 1.58
N ASN A 164 -15.67 -9.92 0.74
CA ASN A 164 -15.84 -11.29 1.20
C ASN A 164 -14.64 -11.76 2.02
N SER A 165 -13.43 -11.40 1.60
CA SER A 165 -12.22 -11.69 2.38
C SER A 165 -12.26 -11.00 3.75
N SER A 166 -12.75 -9.75 3.85
CA SER A 166 -12.80 -9.06 5.14
C SER A 166 -13.84 -9.65 6.10
N LYS A 167 -14.96 -10.20 5.59
CA LYS A 167 -15.94 -10.91 6.40
C LYS A 167 -15.36 -12.20 7.01
N LYS A 168 -14.49 -12.90 6.25
CA LYS A 168 -13.84 -14.13 6.71
C LYS A 168 -12.66 -13.85 7.63
N PHE A 169 -11.88 -12.80 7.35
CA PHE A 169 -10.66 -12.43 8.07
C PHE A 169 -10.79 -11.02 8.66
N LEU A 170 -11.68 -10.87 9.66
CA LEU A 170 -11.99 -9.58 10.30
C LEU A 170 -10.73 -8.86 10.76
N HIS A 171 -10.64 -7.57 10.45
CA HIS A 171 -9.55 -6.66 10.79
C HIS A 171 -8.16 -7.01 10.19
N LYS A 172 -8.08 -8.08 9.37
CA LYS A 172 -6.82 -8.49 8.71
C LYS A 172 -6.73 -8.04 7.25
N ILE A 173 -7.80 -7.47 6.69
CA ILE A 173 -7.84 -6.98 5.31
C ILE A 173 -7.71 -5.46 5.29
N THR A 174 -6.84 -4.98 4.41
CA THR A 174 -6.65 -3.54 4.14
C THR A 174 -6.76 -3.27 2.63
N THR A 175 -7.00 -2.02 2.27
CA THR A 175 -6.96 -1.60 0.86
C THR A 175 -6.18 -0.30 0.71
N HIS A 176 -5.83 0.03 -0.54
CA HIS A 176 -5.12 1.25 -0.87
C HIS A 176 -6.00 2.16 -1.73
N VAL A 177 -5.87 3.46 -1.54
CA VAL A 177 -6.41 4.50 -2.42
C VAL A 177 -5.28 5.45 -2.79
N ILE A 178 -5.13 5.70 -4.09
CA ILE A 178 -4.19 6.68 -4.63
C ILE A 178 -4.99 7.93 -5.00
N VAL A 179 -4.80 8.99 -4.23
CA VAL A 179 -5.45 10.29 -4.46
C VAL A 179 -4.76 10.99 -5.62
N GLY A 180 -5.54 11.43 -6.63
CA GLY A 180 -5.05 12.19 -7.78
C GLY A 180 -5.01 11.43 -9.11
N LEU A 181 -5.78 10.35 -9.24
CA LEU A 181 -5.91 9.58 -10.49
C LEU A 181 -7.11 10.01 -11.36
N GLY A 182 -7.84 11.06 -10.96
CA GLY A 182 -9.00 11.60 -11.66
C GLY A 182 -10.34 11.41 -10.93
N GLU A 183 -10.34 10.76 -9.79
CA GLU A 183 -11.48 10.60 -8.89
C GLU A 183 -11.82 11.93 -8.19
N THR A 184 -13.09 12.07 -7.76
CA THR A 184 -13.51 13.21 -6.92
C THR A 184 -13.25 12.92 -5.43
N ASP A 185 -13.24 14.00 -4.61
CA ASP A 185 -13.14 13.81 -3.15
C ASP A 185 -14.37 13.08 -2.60
N LEU A 186 -15.54 13.29 -3.23
CA LEU A 186 -16.78 12.59 -2.91
C LEU A 186 -16.65 11.06 -3.11
N ASP A 187 -16.02 10.63 -4.21
CA ASP A 187 -15.78 9.21 -4.48
C ASP A 187 -14.87 8.59 -3.40
N ILE A 188 -13.81 9.31 -3.02
CA ILE A 188 -12.88 8.87 -1.99
C ILE A 188 -13.59 8.75 -0.63
N VAL A 189 -14.34 9.77 -0.21
CA VAL A 189 -15.03 9.78 1.09
C VAL A 189 -16.09 8.68 1.16
N LYS A 190 -16.91 8.52 0.11
CA LYS A 190 -17.88 7.41 0.01
C LYS A 190 -17.20 6.05 0.10
N PHE A 191 -16.06 5.90 -0.58
CA PHE A 191 -15.30 4.64 -0.53
C PHE A 191 -14.77 4.35 0.88
N ILE A 192 -14.17 5.34 1.55
CA ILE A 192 -13.64 5.15 2.92
C ILE A 192 -14.77 4.78 3.89
N LEU A 193 -15.94 5.45 3.82
CA LEU A 193 -17.12 5.11 4.60
C LEU A 193 -17.61 3.67 4.35
N GLY A 194 -17.61 3.25 3.08
CA GLY A 194 -17.96 1.88 2.70
C GLY A 194 -16.96 0.85 3.23
N MET A 195 -15.68 1.17 3.22
CA MET A 195 -14.63 0.28 3.75
C MET A 195 -14.72 0.14 5.27
N LYS A 196 -14.94 1.24 6.00
CA LYS A 196 -15.12 1.20 7.46
C LYS A 196 -16.27 0.26 7.86
N LYS A 197 -17.43 0.34 7.18
CA LYS A 197 -18.58 -0.55 7.41
C LYS A 197 -18.27 -2.04 7.22
N ASN A 198 -17.22 -2.34 6.46
CA ASN A 198 -16.76 -3.70 6.19
C ASN A 198 -15.47 -4.05 6.96
N TYR A 199 -15.10 -3.30 7.99
CA TYR A 199 -13.88 -3.52 8.80
C TYR A 199 -12.58 -3.54 7.97
N ILE A 200 -12.54 -2.79 6.88
CA ILE A 200 -11.39 -2.68 5.99
C ILE A 200 -10.70 -1.34 6.20
N SER A 201 -9.44 -1.36 6.63
CA SER A 201 -8.63 -0.15 6.75
C SER A 201 -8.16 0.34 5.39
N VAL A 202 -8.28 1.66 5.15
CA VAL A 202 -7.83 2.29 3.91
C VAL A 202 -6.47 2.96 4.13
N SER A 203 -5.50 2.64 3.30
CA SER A 203 -4.20 3.33 3.24
C SER A 203 -4.21 4.36 2.12
N LEU A 204 -3.91 5.62 2.44
CA LEU A 204 -3.85 6.71 1.47
C LEU A 204 -2.45 6.86 0.87
N PHE A 205 -2.39 7.04 -0.44
CA PHE A 205 -1.20 7.39 -1.20
C PHE A 205 -1.48 8.63 -2.04
N ALA A 206 -0.52 9.56 -2.12
CA ALA A 206 -0.59 10.61 -3.13
C ALA A 206 -0.10 10.06 -4.46
N PHE A 207 -0.84 10.30 -5.54
CA PHE A 207 -0.35 9.96 -6.87
C PHE A 207 1.01 10.61 -7.10
N THR A 208 1.92 9.84 -7.67
CA THR A 208 3.27 10.28 -8.01
C THR A 208 3.55 9.87 -9.45
N PRO A 209 3.72 10.83 -10.38
CA PRO A 209 4.05 10.51 -11.75
C PRO A 209 5.41 9.82 -11.84
N ILE A 210 5.48 8.76 -12.60
CA ILE A 210 6.69 7.97 -12.82
C ILE A 210 6.97 7.94 -14.32
N GLU A 211 8.16 8.34 -14.68
CA GLU A 211 8.66 8.31 -16.07
C GLU A 211 8.52 6.90 -16.67
N GLY A 212 8.09 6.84 -17.93
CA GLY A 212 7.83 5.59 -18.65
C GLY A 212 6.51 4.92 -18.30
N THR A 213 5.63 5.54 -17.51
CA THR A 213 4.24 5.09 -17.29
C THR A 213 3.26 5.87 -18.16
N LYS A 214 2.04 5.34 -18.38
CA LYS A 214 0.99 6.09 -19.12
C LYS A 214 0.61 7.42 -18.45
N TYR A 215 0.80 7.54 -17.14
CA TYR A 215 0.44 8.70 -16.34
C TYR A 215 1.65 9.53 -15.91
N GLU A 216 2.77 9.43 -16.59
CA GLU A 216 3.99 10.20 -16.28
C GLU A 216 3.80 11.72 -16.32
N ASN A 217 2.86 12.21 -17.15
CA ASN A 217 2.55 13.63 -17.32
C ASN A 217 1.32 14.10 -16.51
N LEU A 218 0.69 13.21 -15.72
CA LEU A 218 -0.42 13.60 -14.86
C LEU A 218 0.12 14.32 -13.62
N GLU A 219 -0.51 15.42 -13.24
CA GLU A 219 -0.10 16.20 -12.07
C GLU A 219 -0.39 15.47 -10.76
N LYS A 220 0.46 15.73 -9.77
CA LYS A 220 0.20 15.32 -8.39
C LYS A 220 -1.00 16.05 -7.81
N PRO A 221 -1.74 15.46 -6.85
CA PRO A 221 -2.74 16.22 -6.11
C PRO A 221 -2.06 17.36 -5.33
N SER A 222 -2.76 18.48 -5.14
CA SER A 222 -2.26 19.52 -4.24
C SER A 222 -2.14 18.96 -2.81
N LEU A 223 -1.17 19.48 -2.05
CA LEU A 223 -1.02 19.08 -0.65
C LEU A 223 -2.27 19.44 0.16
N GLU A 224 -2.91 20.55 -0.14
CA GLU A 224 -4.15 20.98 0.50
C GLU A 224 -5.29 19.96 0.28
N ARG A 225 -5.51 19.51 -0.97
CA ARG A 225 -6.50 18.48 -1.28
C ARG A 225 -6.19 17.19 -0.50
N TYR A 226 -4.93 16.76 -0.53
CA TYR A 226 -4.53 15.54 0.14
C TYR A 226 -4.74 15.62 1.66
N ARG A 227 -4.44 16.77 2.30
CA ARG A 227 -4.69 17.01 3.72
C ARG A 227 -6.18 16.94 4.06
N LYS A 228 -7.05 17.54 3.25
CA LYS A 228 -8.51 17.44 3.45
C LYS A 228 -8.98 15.99 3.44
N ILE A 229 -8.47 15.16 2.54
CA ILE A 229 -8.78 13.72 2.48
C ILE A 229 -8.23 12.98 3.71
N GLN A 230 -7.01 13.30 4.16
CA GLN A 230 -6.46 12.70 5.38
C GLN A 230 -7.30 13.05 6.62
N TYR A 231 -7.76 14.29 6.74
CA TYR A 231 -8.63 14.72 7.84
C TYR A 231 -10.03 14.08 7.74
N ALA A 232 -10.59 13.98 6.55
CA ALA A 232 -11.85 13.26 6.33
C ALA A 232 -11.73 11.80 6.75
N LYS A 233 -10.61 11.15 6.41
CA LYS A 233 -10.33 9.78 6.83
C LYS A 233 -10.20 9.65 8.34
N ASP A 234 -9.49 10.55 9.01
CA ASP A 234 -9.34 10.55 10.47
C ASP A 234 -10.71 10.68 11.16
N ILE A 235 -11.57 11.59 10.69
CA ILE A 235 -12.95 11.72 11.20
C ILE A 235 -13.72 10.42 11.00
N ILE A 236 -13.67 9.82 9.81
CA ILE A 236 -14.38 8.58 9.50
C ILE A 236 -13.87 7.44 10.36
N ASP A 237 -12.57 7.29 10.54
CA ASP A 237 -11.99 6.17 11.30
C ASP A 237 -12.40 6.24 12.78
N ASN A 238 -12.49 7.43 13.34
CA ASN A 238 -12.67 7.63 14.79
C ASN A 238 -14.13 7.92 15.21
N ASN A 239 -15.04 8.18 14.27
CA ASN A 239 -16.42 8.59 14.58
C ASN A 239 -17.43 7.89 13.67
N GLU A 240 -18.66 7.72 14.16
CA GLU A 240 -19.77 7.29 13.34
C GLU A 240 -20.34 8.49 12.58
N VAL A 241 -19.98 8.61 11.32
CA VAL A 241 -20.37 9.74 10.45
C VAL A 241 -21.04 9.26 9.18
N LYS A 242 -21.88 10.12 8.62
CA LYS A 242 -22.59 9.88 7.35
C LYS A 242 -22.07 10.80 6.26
N ILE A 243 -22.28 10.42 5.00
CA ILE A 243 -21.80 11.20 3.85
C ILE A 243 -22.41 12.61 3.79
N GLU A 244 -23.66 12.77 4.27
CA GLU A 244 -24.42 14.02 4.27
C GLU A 244 -23.81 15.08 5.20
N GLU A 245 -22.96 14.67 6.16
CA GLU A 245 -22.27 15.58 7.07
C GLU A 245 -21.06 16.27 6.42
N PHE A 246 -20.57 15.72 5.30
CA PHE A 246 -19.51 16.34 4.50
C PHE A 246 -20.14 17.23 3.42
N LYS A 247 -19.59 18.43 3.19
CA LYS A 247 -20.08 19.31 2.13
C LYS A 247 -19.16 19.28 0.93
N PHE A 248 -19.74 19.04 -0.22
CA PHE A 248 -19.03 19.01 -1.50
C PHE A 248 -19.58 20.09 -2.44
N ASP A 249 -18.76 20.58 -3.35
CA ASP A 249 -19.25 21.39 -4.46
C ASP A 249 -19.88 20.50 -5.56
N ASN A 250 -20.42 21.16 -6.60
CA ASN A 250 -21.05 20.48 -7.74
C ASN A 250 -20.08 19.64 -8.60
N LYS A 251 -18.78 19.76 -8.37
CA LYS A 251 -17.72 18.95 -9.00
C LYS A 251 -17.24 17.80 -8.09
N GLY A 252 -17.82 17.65 -6.91
CA GLY A 252 -17.44 16.64 -5.93
C GLY A 252 -16.17 16.95 -5.13
N ASN A 253 -15.68 18.20 -5.15
CA ASN A 253 -14.56 18.60 -4.30
C ASN A 253 -15.04 18.85 -2.86
N LEU A 254 -14.33 18.35 -1.88
CA LEU A 254 -14.62 18.51 -0.46
C LEU A 254 -14.38 19.98 -0.02
N LYS A 255 -15.44 20.66 0.44
CA LYS A 255 -15.43 22.04 0.91
C LYS A 255 -15.35 22.12 2.43
N GLU A 256 -16.23 21.42 3.12
CA GLU A 256 -16.28 21.44 4.59
C GLU A 256 -16.29 20.03 5.16
N LEU A 257 -15.56 19.86 6.22
CA LEU A 257 -15.53 18.63 7.03
C LEU A 257 -16.64 18.70 8.10
N PRO A 258 -17.17 17.57 8.56
CA PRO A 258 -18.03 17.51 9.73
C PRO A 258 -17.36 18.10 10.97
N SER A 259 -18.16 18.63 11.91
CA SER A 259 -17.69 19.27 13.14
C SER A 259 -17.22 18.26 14.19
N TYR A 260 -16.23 17.41 13.84
CA TYR A 260 -15.56 16.50 14.77
C TYR A 260 -14.14 16.96 15.05
N HIS A 261 -13.61 16.54 16.18
CA HIS A 261 -12.20 16.75 16.48
C HIS A 261 -11.32 15.96 15.48
N VAL A 262 -10.31 16.61 14.91
CA VAL A 262 -9.28 16.00 14.07
C VAL A 262 -7.93 16.13 14.74
N ASN A 263 -7.29 15.02 15.03
CA ASN A 263 -5.89 15.05 15.42
C ASN A 263 -5.03 15.24 14.15
N LYS A 264 -4.79 16.50 13.79
CA LYS A 264 -4.09 16.87 12.55
C LYS A 264 -2.69 16.26 12.46
N GLU A 265 -1.99 16.11 13.57
CA GLU A 265 -0.64 15.51 13.61
C GLU A 265 -0.68 14.01 13.33
N GLU A 266 -1.66 13.29 13.87
CA GLU A 266 -1.82 11.86 13.59
C GLU A 266 -2.41 11.60 12.21
N ALA A 267 -3.38 12.40 11.77
CA ALA A 267 -4.06 12.25 10.48
C ALA A 267 -3.10 12.33 9.28
N ILE A 268 -2.03 13.11 9.38
CA ILE A 268 -1.04 13.27 8.31
C ILE A 268 0.05 12.21 8.31
N LYS A 269 0.07 11.32 9.30
CA LYS A 269 1.01 10.20 9.35
C LYS A 269 0.62 9.10 8.37
N THR A 270 1.60 8.26 8.04
CA THR A 270 1.36 7.09 7.18
C THR A 270 0.24 6.22 7.75
N SER A 271 -0.81 6.03 6.97
CA SER A 271 -1.90 5.10 7.27
C SER A 271 -1.61 3.71 6.71
N GLY A 272 -2.20 2.67 7.29
CA GLY A 272 -2.05 1.27 6.88
C GLY A 272 -1.90 0.32 8.07
N CYS A 273 -1.33 -0.86 7.83
CA CYS A 273 -1.07 -1.84 8.88
C CYS A 273 -0.08 -1.29 9.94
N THR A 274 -0.05 -1.93 11.12
CA THR A 274 0.88 -1.55 12.19
C THR A 274 2.33 -1.56 11.71
N TRP A 275 3.14 -0.60 12.16
CA TRP A 275 4.56 -0.42 11.81
C TRP A 275 4.83 0.01 10.36
N CYS A 276 3.78 0.36 9.59
CA CYS A 276 3.96 0.88 8.23
C CYS A 276 4.49 2.31 8.27
N THR A 277 5.69 2.54 7.75
CA THR A 277 6.34 3.85 7.72
C THR A 277 6.42 4.46 6.34
N ARG A 278 6.81 3.69 5.32
CA ARG A 278 6.91 4.09 3.91
C ARG A 278 7.57 5.46 3.68
N PRO A 279 8.75 5.76 4.27
CA PRO A 279 9.37 7.06 4.10
C PRO A 279 9.71 7.32 2.65
N TYR A 280 9.48 8.56 2.19
CA TYR A 280 9.76 9.02 0.81
C TYR A 280 9.01 8.29 -0.32
N TYR A 281 8.01 7.47 -0.01
CA TYR A 281 7.31 6.70 -1.02
C TYR A 281 6.61 7.58 -2.07
N ASN A 282 6.00 8.69 -1.62
CA ASN A 282 5.38 9.71 -2.49
C ASN A 282 6.15 11.04 -2.48
N ASP A 283 7.21 11.17 -1.71
CA ASP A 283 7.79 12.44 -1.29
C ASP A 283 9.29 12.51 -1.58
N SER A 284 9.81 13.72 -1.77
CA SER A 284 11.23 14.00 -1.82
C SER A 284 11.72 14.50 -0.46
N PRO A 285 12.95 14.18 -0.03
CA PRO A 285 13.50 14.60 1.27
C PRO A 285 13.42 16.11 1.55
N ASN A 286 13.49 16.93 0.50
CA ASN A 286 13.54 18.40 0.59
C ASN A 286 12.17 19.07 0.34
N LYS A 287 11.07 18.35 0.41
CA LYS A 287 9.70 18.88 0.22
C LYS A 287 8.82 18.51 1.41
N THR A 288 7.72 19.26 1.59
CA THR A 288 6.68 18.91 2.56
C THR A 288 6.06 17.56 2.19
N PHE A 289 6.02 16.64 3.14
CA PHE A 289 5.54 15.29 2.92
C PHE A 289 4.02 15.21 2.81
N TYR A 290 3.55 14.37 1.91
CA TYR A 290 2.14 13.93 1.88
C TYR A 290 1.82 13.03 3.08
N ASN A 291 2.73 12.08 3.39
CA ASN A 291 2.60 11.21 4.56
C ASN A 291 3.86 11.30 5.40
N ILE A 292 3.72 11.73 6.64
CA ILE A 292 4.82 11.69 7.60
C ILE A 292 5.00 10.25 8.06
N PRO A 293 6.22 9.69 8.03
CA PRO A 293 6.46 8.34 8.52
C PRO A 293 6.00 8.18 9.96
N LYS A 294 5.14 7.19 10.21
CA LYS A 294 4.65 6.90 11.55
C LYS A 294 5.71 6.14 12.32
N VAL A 295 6.49 6.85 13.11
CA VAL A 295 7.37 6.25 14.12
C VAL A 295 6.56 6.10 15.40
N ARG A 296 6.38 4.88 15.87
CA ARG A 296 5.88 4.67 17.23
C ARG A 296 7.07 4.83 18.15
N THR A 297 7.16 5.97 18.83
CA THR A 297 8.00 6.05 20.02
C THR A 297 7.42 5.06 21.03
N PHE A 298 8.23 4.09 21.44
CA PHE A 298 7.92 3.33 22.65
C PHE A 298 7.87 4.35 23.78
N LYS A 299 6.71 4.58 24.37
CA LYS A 299 6.66 5.01 25.74
C LYS A 299 7.10 3.78 26.50
N GLU A 300 8.30 3.84 27.04
CA GLU A 300 8.74 2.91 28.08
C GLU A 300 7.66 2.96 29.18
N GLY A 301 6.97 1.82 29.35
CA GLY A 301 6.03 1.60 30.43
C GLY A 301 6.78 1.06 31.63
#